data_9aa6a5105262628268f87119090ebca2
#
_entry.id   9aa6a5105262628268f87119090ebca2
#
_cell.length_a   1.000
_cell.length_b   1.000
_cell.length_c   1.000
_cell.angle_alpha   90.00
_cell.angle_beta   90.00
_cell.angle_gamma   90.00
#
_symmetry.space_group_name_H-M   'P 1'
#
loop_
_entity.id
_entity.type
_entity.pdbx_description
1 polymer ?
#
loop_
_entity_poly.entity_id
_entity_poly.type
_entity_poly.pdbx_seq_one_letter_code
_entity_poly.pdbx_strand_id
1 'polypeptide(L)'
;MTDSLGDILADLLDEIEAVEVSATREYARDGVPFAWRPEENVLELRLGVDIAEAAMRTPDAHVSERGGAWVRFTPGSWDEHARDRAQAWFRVAWRMAEGGG
;
A
#
# COMPACT_ATOMS: atom_id res chain seq x y z
N MET A 1 -16.91 5.72 -14.52
CA MET A 1 -15.57 5.18 -14.82
C MET A 1 -14.95 4.63 -13.55
N THR A 2 -14.53 3.39 -13.58
CA THR A 2 -13.93 2.76 -12.40
C THR A 2 -12.47 3.18 -12.31
N ASP A 3 -12.06 3.67 -11.15
CA ASP A 3 -10.65 4.01 -10.94
C ASP A 3 -9.81 2.73 -10.95
N SER A 4 -8.62 2.83 -11.49
CA SER A 4 -7.65 1.74 -11.40
C SER A 4 -6.73 1.99 -10.21
N LEU A 5 -6.02 0.95 -9.79
CA LEU A 5 -5.00 1.11 -8.74
C LEU A 5 -3.95 2.15 -9.16
N GLY A 6 -3.56 2.16 -10.43
CA GLY A 6 -2.62 3.15 -10.93
C GLY A 6 -3.10 4.58 -10.75
N ASP A 7 -4.38 4.84 -11.02
CA ASP A 7 -4.97 6.17 -10.83
C ASP A 7 -5.02 6.57 -9.36
N ILE A 8 -5.37 5.62 -8.49
CA ILE A 8 -5.42 5.83 -7.04
C ILE A 8 -4.03 6.20 -6.51
N LEU A 9 -3.00 5.48 -6.94
CA LEU A 9 -1.63 5.74 -6.51
C LEU A 9 -1.11 7.05 -7.07
N ALA A 10 -1.47 7.41 -8.30
CA ALA A 10 -1.08 8.70 -8.88
C ALA A 10 -1.64 9.86 -8.07
N ASP A 11 -2.91 9.77 -7.66
CA ASP A 11 -3.53 10.79 -6.81
C ASP A 11 -2.83 10.89 -5.45
N LEU A 12 -2.49 9.76 -4.86
CA LEU A 12 -1.76 9.73 -3.57
C LEU A 12 -0.38 10.37 -3.69
N LEU A 13 0.34 10.10 -4.77
CA LEU A 13 1.67 10.65 -4.98
C LEU A 13 1.65 12.16 -5.17
N ASP A 14 0.54 12.71 -5.66
CA ASP A 14 0.36 14.16 -5.75
C ASP A 14 0.15 14.80 -4.38
N GLU A 15 -0.43 14.07 -3.44
CA GLU A 15 -0.74 14.58 -2.09
C GLU A 15 0.39 14.35 -1.09
N ILE A 16 1.12 13.24 -1.25
CA ILE A 16 2.14 12.80 -0.28
C ILE A 16 3.52 13.10 -0.82
N GLU A 17 4.32 13.80 -0.03
CA GLU A 17 5.69 14.17 -0.41
C GLU A 17 6.70 13.09 -0.05
N ALA A 18 7.90 13.20 -0.60
CA ALA A 18 9.06 12.37 -0.25
C ALA A 18 8.86 10.87 -0.52
N VAL A 19 8.12 10.54 -1.58
CA VAL A 19 7.97 9.14 -2.02
C VAL A 19 8.88 8.89 -3.21
N GLU A 20 9.74 7.88 -3.08
CA GLU A 20 10.60 7.42 -4.15
C GLU A 20 9.98 6.18 -4.78
N VAL A 21 9.93 6.14 -6.11
CA VAL A 21 9.36 5.00 -6.83
C VAL A 21 10.46 4.34 -7.64
N SER A 22 10.70 3.06 -7.40
CA SER A 22 11.71 2.31 -8.13
C SER A 22 11.17 1.74 -9.46
N ALA A 23 12.09 1.24 -10.29
CA ALA A 23 11.72 0.59 -11.54
C ALA A 23 10.90 -0.68 -11.33
N THR A 24 10.98 -1.29 -10.15
CA THR A 24 10.20 -2.48 -9.78
C THR A 24 8.90 -2.14 -9.06
N ARG A 25 8.50 -0.88 -9.10
CA ARG A 25 7.27 -0.36 -8.50
C ARG A 25 7.22 -0.50 -6.98
N GLU A 26 8.37 -0.38 -6.34
CA GLU A 26 8.45 -0.22 -4.90
C GLU A 26 8.36 1.26 -4.55
N TYR A 27 7.63 1.57 -3.50
CA TYR A 27 7.50 2.92 -2.98
C TYR A 27 8.26 3.00 -1.67
N ALA A 28 9.16 3.97 -1.58
CA ALA A 28 10.04 4.12 -0.42
C ALA A 28 10.02 5.57 0.08
N ARG A 29 10.33 5.72 1.35
CA ARG A 29 10.51 7.03 1.98
C ARG A 29 11.87 7.00 2.69
N ASP A 30 12.75 7.93 2.32
CA ASP A 30 14.11 7.99 2.87
C ASP A 30 14.85 6.65 2.77
N GLY A 31 14.67 5.97 1.62
CA GLY A 31 15.31 4.69 1.38
C GLY A 31 14.61 3.48 2.00
N VAL A 32 13.52 3.70 2.74
CA VAL A 32 12.79 2.61 3.41
C VAL A 32 11.58 2.23 2.58
N PRO A 33 11.55 1.01 1.99
CA PRO A 33 10.37 0.56 1.25
C PRO A 33 9.18 0.39 2.19
N PHE A 34 8.02 0.92 1.78
CA PHE A 34 6.80 0.83 2.59
C PHE A 34 5.60 0.33 1.80
N ALA A 35 5.69 0.31 0.48
CA ALA A 35 4.63 -0.20 -0.37
C ALA A 35 5.22 -0.80 -1.64
N TRP A 36 4.48 -1.70 -2.27
CA TRP A 36 4.91 -2.36 -3.48
C TRP A 36 3.70 -2.73 -4.35
N ARG A 37 3.87 -2.52 -5.64
CA ARG A 37 2.85 -2.89 -6.62
C ARG A 37 3.44 -3.96 -7.55
N PRO A 38 3.43 -5.25 -7.13
CA PRO A 38 4.04 -6.33 -7.93
C PRO A 38 3.30 -6.60 -9.24
N GLU A 39 1.99 -6.36 -9.25
CA GLU A 39 1.14 -6.52 -10.42
C GLU A 39 0.22 -5.32 -10.54
N GLU A 40 -0.43 -5.17 -11.68
CA GLU A 40 -1.24 -3.99 -11.99
C GLU A 40 -2.32 -3.72 -10.95
N ASN A 41 -2.94 -4.77 -10.43
CA ASN A 41 -4.07 -4.66 -9.49
C ASN A 41 -3.76 -5.21 -8.10
N VAL A 42 -2.49 -5.32 -7.75
CA VAL A 42 -2.05 -5.82 -6.46
C VAL A 42 -1.26 -4.75 -5.74
N LEU A 43 -1.61 -4.46 -4.49
CA LEU A 43 -0.89 -3.52 -3.66
C LEU A 43 -0.44 -4.22 -2.39
N GLU A 44 0.86 -4.15 -2.08
CA GLU A 44 1.39 -4.64 -0.82
C GLU A 44 1.89 -3.46 0.01
N LEU A 45 1.64 -3.51 1.31
CA LEU A 45 1.87 -2.38 2.20
C LEU A 45 2.48 -2.86 3.51
N ARG A 46 3.48 -2.14 3.98
CA ARG A 46 4.12 -2.41 5.27
C ARG A 46 3.39 -1.63 6.36
N LEU A 47 2.48 -2.30 7.04
CA LEU A 47 1.62 -1.68 8.06
C LEU A 47 2.13 -1.90 9.49
N GLY A 48 3.14 -2.72 9.67
CA GLY A 48 3.54 -3.19 10.99
C GLY A 48 2.74 -4.41 11.41
N VAL A 49 3.28 -5.21 12.30
CA VAL A 49 2.70 -6.50 12.67
C VAL A 49 1.27 -6.37 13.21
N ASP A 50 1.04 -5.43 14.13
CA ASP A 50 -0.26 -5.27 14.77
C ASP A 50 -1.36 -4.87 13.78
N ILE A 51 -1.06 -3.90 12.94
CA ILE A 51 -2.03 -3.42 11.94
C ILE A 51 -2.22 -4.45 10.85
N ALA A 52 -1.15 -5.15 10.47
CA ALA A 52 -1.22 -6.21 9.46
C ALA A 52 -2.14 -7.35 9.92
N GLU A 53 -2.05 -7.75 11.21
CA GLU A 53 -2.94 -8.75 11.76
C GLU A 53 -4.41 -8.30 11.73
N ALA A 54 -4.66 -7.06 12.12
CA ALA A 54 -6.00 -6.49 12.10
C ALA A 54 -6.52 -6.41 10.65
N ALA A 55 -5.66 -6.11 9.70
CA ALA A 55 -6.02 -6.02 8.29
C ALA A 55 -6.48 -7.35 7.70
N MET A 56 -6.04 -8.47 8.26
CA MET A 56 -6.48 -9.80 7.78
C MET A 56 -7.98 -10.02 7.94
N ARG A 57 -8.65 -9.22 8.74
CA ARG A 57 -10.12 -9.27 8.89
C ARG A 57 -10.84 -8.55 7.75
N THR A 58 -10.10 -7.79 6.96
CA THR A 58 -10.66 -7.08 5.81
C THR A 58 -10.74 -8.04 4.61
N PRO A 59 -11.87 -8.07 3.89
CA PRO A 59 -11.95 -8.85 2.66
C PRO A 59 -10.85 -8.45 1.68
N ASP A 60 -10.34 -9.42 0.94
CA ASP A 60 -9.30 -9.23 -0.07
C ASP A 60 -7.92 -8.87 0.47
N ALA A 61 -7.73 -8.89 1.79
CA ALA A 61 -6.42 -8.74 2.42
C ALA A 61 -5.82 -10.11 2.69
N HIS A 62 -4.56 -10.28 2.34
CA HIS A 62 -3.86 -11.56 2.43
C HIS A 62 -2.47 -11.39 3.01
N VAL A 63 -1.88 -12.50 3.43
CA VAL A 63 -0.50 -12.52 3.91
C VAL A 63 0.44 -12.18 2.76
N SER A 64 1.43 -11.35 3.02
CA SER A 64 2.45 -11.00 2.05
C SER A 64 3.69 -11.88 2.21
N GLU A 65 4.33 -12.21 1.10
CA GLU A 65 5.60 -12.91 1.10
C GLU A 65 6.75 -12.07 1.68
N ARG A 66 6.55 -10.76 1.80
CA ARG A 66 7.55 -9.85 2.36
C ARG A 66 7.65 -9.92 3.87
N GLY A 67 6.70 -10.57 4.55
CA GLY A 67 6.76 -10.79 5.99
C GLY A 67 5.49 -10.40 6.73
N GLY A 68 5.47 -10.65 8.04
CA GLY A 68 4.30 -10.44 8.88
C GLY A 68 3.89 -8.99 9.09
N ALA A 69 4.77 -8.04 8.78
CA ALA A 69 4.46 -6.62 8.85
C ALA A 69 3.78 -6.09 7.58
N TRP A 70 3.71 -6.89 6.53
CA TRP A 70 3.17 -6.54 5.23
C TRP A 70 1.81 -7.17 4.98
N VAL A 71 0.98 -6.49 4.19
CA VAL A 71 -0.34 -6.97 3.78
C VAL A 71 -0.42 -6.91 2.26
N ARG A 72 -0.96 -7.96 1.66
CA ARG A 72 -1.24 -8.02 0.22
C ARG A 72 -2.73 -7.74 0.02
N PHE A 73 -3.06 -6.67 -0.68
CA PHE A 73 -4.43 -6.24 -0.91
C PHE A 73 -4.80 -6.43 -2.39
N THR A 74 -5.79 -7.30 -2.63
CA THR A 74 -6.18 -7.71 -3.98
C THR A 74 -7.72 -7.66 -4.16
N PRO A 75 -8.34 -6.48 -4.09
CA PRO A 75 -9.79 -6.41 -4.25
C PRO A 75 -10.20 -6.79 -5.69
N GLY A 76 -11.38 -7.39 -5.81
CA GLY A 76 -11.93 -7.79 -7.11
C GLY A 76 -12.29 -6.60 -8.00
N SER A 77 -12.57 -5.45 -7.39
CA SER A 77 -12.75 -4.20 -8.13
C SER A 77 -12.23 -3.04 -7.27
N TRP A 78 -11.74 -2.01 -7.93
CA TRP A 78 -11.25 -0.80 -7.23
C TRP A 78 -12.40 0.21 -7.10
N ASP A 79 -13.44 -0.20 -6.36
CA ASP A 79 -14.57 0.64 -6.03
C ASP A 79 -14.19 1.66 -4.93
N GLU A 80 -15.17 2.42 -4.50
CA GLU A 80 -14.94 3.46 -3.48
C GLU A 80 -14.37 2.90 -2.18
N HIS A 81 -14.86 1.74 -1.74
CA HIS A 81 -14.37 1.09 -0.52
C HIS A 81 -12.92 0.64 -0.65
N ALA A 82 -12.59 0.00 -1.75
CA ALA A 82 -11.21 -0.44 -2.01
C ALA A 82 -10.26 0.75 -2.12
N ARG A 83 -10.70 1.79 -2.81
CA ARG A 83 -9.94 3.05 -2.94
C ARG A 83 -9.64 3.67 -1.58
N ASP A 84 -10.67 3.85 -0.75
CA ASP A 84 -10.52 4.44 0.58
C ASP A 84 -9.57 3.61 1.45
N ARG A 85 -9.70 2.30 1.38
CA ARG A 85 -8.85 1.38 2.12
C ARG A 85 -7.38 1.48 1.67
N ALA A 86 -7.16 1.45 0.38
CA ALA A 86 -5.80 1.55 -0.17
C ALA A 86 -5.15 2.87 0.19
N GLN A 87 -5.89 3.97 0.10
CA GLN A 87 -5.38 5.30 0.45
C GLN A 87 -5.04 5.39 1.93
N ALA A 88 -5.91 4.90 2.80
CA ALA A 88 -5.68 4.92 4.24
C ALA A 88 -4.44 4.10 4.61
N TRP A 89 -4.34 2.89 4.09
CA TRP A 89 -3.20 2.02 4.38
C TRP A 89 -1.89 2.54 3.79
N PHE A 90 -1.94 3.14 2.61
CA PHE A 90 -0.75 3.75 2.01
C PHE A 90 -0.20 4.87 2.90
N ARG A 91 -1.08 5.70 3.44
CA ARG A 91 -0.67 6.78 4.36
C ARG A 91 -0.10 6.24 5.66
N VAL A 92 -0.70 5.17 6.20
CA VAL A 92 -0.19 4.51 7.42
C VAL A 92 1.22 3.97 7.13
N ALA A 93 1.40 3.26 6.04
CA ALA A 93 2.70 2.70 5.67
C ALA A 93 3.76 3.79 5.47
N TRP A 94 3.37 4.89 4.84
CA TRP A 94 4.26 6.03 4.64
C TRP A 94 4.71 6.66 5.97
N ARG A 95 3.76 6.79 6.91
CA ARG A 95 4.09 7.33 8.24
C ARG A 95 5.04 6.41 9.01
N MET A 96 4.83 5.12 8.90
CA MET A 96 5.67 4.13 9.60
C MET A 96 7.08 4.07 9.02
N ALA A 97 7.28 4.50 7.79
CA ALA A 97 8.59 4.59 7.17
C ALA A 97 9.37 5.82 7.63
N GLU A 98 8.71 6.77 8.33
CA GLU A 98 9.37 7.96 8.85
C GLU A 98 10.41 7.59 9.90
N GLY A 99 11.55 8.26 9.83
CA GLY A 99 12.62 8.03 10.79
C GLY A 99 13.45 6.80 10.53
N GLY A 100 13.28 6.18 9.38
CA GLY A 100 14.10 5.03 8.95
C GLY A 100 13.82 3.76 9.71
N GLY A 101 12.66 3.69 10.32
CA GLY A 101 12.43 2.56 11.14
C GLY A 101 11.48 1.77 11.36
#